data_f5c63124e16f49897343f447455e3a5c
#
_entry.id   f5c63124e16f49897343f447455e3a5c
#
_cell.length_a   1.000
_cell.length_b   1.000
_cell.length_c   1.000
_cell.angle_alpha   90.00
_cell.angle_beta   90.00
_cell.angle_gamma   90.00
#
_symmetry.space_group_name_H-M   'P 1'
#
loop_
_entity.id
_entity.type
_entity.pdbx_description
1 polymer ?
#
loop_
_entity_poly.entity_id
_entity_poly.type
_entity_poly.pdbx_seq_one_letter_code
_entity_poly.pdbx_strand_id
1 'polypeptide(L)'
;MLSGLVNGLDSLFIWLNSGLKQNLSDYIDLETGQDEFTLAAKDGSLLSILRIDGYKSLINVPSYYEKISTPLSSGFDPFLSKPGHMIQVVFSVDPNKSERIVREALNPSYVTIKKLGLELEEILDERVKNISRLANYEQCFVILWTRPSALVKSDAKQEAARKNKVRMEQRAPTKYAQDPFAGNSLLHNQHSSFVNNINELFYSVGVASEKLKAHDAVRVVRQSI
;
A
#
# COMPACT_ATOMS: atom_id res chain seq x y z
N MET A 1 -26.21 -36.75 -33.38
CA MET A 1 -24.84 -36.19 -33.62
C MET A 1 -24.75 -34.66 -33.40
N LEU A 2 -25.73 -33.87 -33.79
CA LEU A 2 -25.71 -32.42 -33.58
C LEU A 2 -25.67 -31.96 -32.10
N SER A 3 -26.39 -32.68 -31.21
CA SER A 3 -26.40 -32.34 -29.77
C SER A 3 -25.05 -32.49 -29.07
N GLY A 4 -24.24 -33.46 -29.49
CA GLY A 4 -22.89 -33.63 -28.95
C GLY A 4 -21.92 -32.54 -29.40
N LEU A 5 -22.09 -32.01 -30.60
CA LEU A 5 -21.30 -30.88 -31.12
C LEU A 5 -21.66 -29.57 -30.42
N VAL A 6 -22.94 -29.31 -30.15
CA VAL A 6 -23.42 -28.14 -29.42
C VAL A 6 -22.92 -28.17 -27.99
N ASN A 7 -23.02 -29.27 -27.28
CA ASN A 7 -22.49 -29.42 -25.90
C ASN A 7 -20.97 -29.26 -25.84
N GLY A 8 -20.24 -29.73 -26.86
CA GLY A 8 -18.80 -29.52 -26.97
C GLY A 8 -18.41 -28.05 -27.17
N LEU A 9 -19.16 -27.32 -28.01
CA LEU A 9 -18.97 -25.91 -28.22
C LEU A 9 -19.32 -25.08 -26.95
N ASP A 10 -20.44 -25.41 -26.29
CA ASP A 10 -20.81 -24.74 -25.04
C ASP A 10 -19.75 -24.95 -23.94
N SER A 11 -19.21 -26.16 -23.80
CA SER A 11 -18.12 -26.46 -22.86
C SER A 11 -16.85 -25.66 -23.18
N LEU A 12 -16.56 -25.50 -24.48
CA LEU A 12 -15.40 -24.75 -24.94
C LEU A 12 -15.60 -23.22 -24.74
N PHE A 13 -16.81 -22.71 -24.95
CA PHE A 13 -17.16 -21.32 -24.65
C PHE A 13 -17.17 -21.05 -23.14
N ILE A 14 -17.66 -21.98 -22.33
CA ILE A 14 -17.62 -21.87 -20.86
C ILE A 14 -16.16 -21.86 -20.38
N TRP A 15 -15.30 -22.72 -20.93
CA TRP A 15 -13.88 -22.78 -20.60
C TRP A 15 -13.14 -21.49 -21.05
N LEU A 16 -13.37 -21.02 -22.28
CA LEU A 16 -12.84 -19.74 -22.76
C LEU A 16 -13.32 -18.56 -21.92
N ASN A 17 -14.60 -18.51 -21.56
CA ASN A 17 -15.18 -17.45 -20.75
C ASN A 17 -14.68 -17.51 -19.30
N SER A 18 -14.40 -18.71 -18.76
CA SER A 18 -13.77 -18.86 -17.44
C SER A 18 -12.28 -18.45 -17.44
N GLY A 19 -11.59 -18.61 -18.57
CA GLY A 19 -10.22 -18.14 -18.77
C GLY A 19 -10.11 -16.62 -19.02
N LEU A 20 -11.18 -16.02 -19.56
CA LEU A 20 -11.28 -14.58 -19.83
C LEU A 20 -11.87 -13.78 -18.67
N LYS A 21 -12.63 -14.41 -17.78
CA LYS A 21 -13.04 -13.81 -16.50
C LYS A 21 -11.88 -13.82 -15.54
N GLN A 22 -10.99 -12.86 -15.71
CA GLN A 22 -10.01 -12.52 -14.69
C GLN A 22 -10.79 -11.93 -13.50
N ASN A 23 -10.72 -12.58 -12.35
CA ASN A 23 -11.25 -12.01 -11.12
C ASN A 23 -10.45 -10.77 -10.78
N LEU A 24 -11.08 -9.77 -10.14
CA LEU A 24 -10.39 -8.57 -9.68
C LEU A 24 -9.14 -8.91 -8.83
N SER A 25 -9.18 -10.04 -8.13
CA SER A 25 -8.04 -10.61 -7.39
C SER A 25 -6.83 -10.96 -8.26
N ASP A 26 -7.00 -11.18 -9.57
CA ASP A 26 -5.89 -11.54 -10.46
C ASP A 26 -5.05 -10.29 -10.83
N TYR A 27 -5.63 -9.11 -10.70
CA TYR A 27 -4.94 -7.82 -10.91
C TYR A 27 -4.25 -7.30 -9.65
N ILE A 28 -4.55 -7.89 -8.48
CA ILE A 28 -3.96 -7.51 -7.21
C ILE A 28 -2.91 -8.55 -6.84
N ASP A 29 -1.64 -8.13 -6.78
CA ASP A 29 -0.54 -8.99 -6.39
C ASP A 29 -0.51 -9.33 -4.90
N LEU A 30 -1.33 -8.68 -4.08
CA LEU A 30 -1.43 -8.92 -2.64
C LEU A 30 -2.14 -10.24 -2.36
N GLU A 31 -1.55 -11.04 -1.47
CA GLU A 31 -2.08 -12.35 -1.09
C GLU A 31 -2.52 -12.40 0.37
N THR A 32 -1.66 -12.04 1.30
CA THR A 32 -1.97 -12.14 2.73
C THR A 32 -1.22 -11.10 3.56
N GLY A 33 -1.57 -10.95 4.84
CA GLY A 33 -0.78 -10.24 5.84
C GLY A 33 0.32 -11.14 6.39
N GLN A 34 1.55 -10.65 6.44
CA GLN A 34 2.68 -11.32 7.11
C GLN A 34 2.70 -10.98 8.60
N ASP A 35 2.47 -9.72 8.93
CA ASP A 35 2.34 -9.18 10.28
C ASP A 35 1.44 -7.93 10.30
N GLU A 36 1.48 -7.16 11.39
CA GLU A 36 0.65 -5.95 11.58
C GLU A 36 0.92 -4.86 10.53
N PHE A 37 2.13 -4.77 9.96
CA PHE A 37 2.56 -3.70 9.06
C PHE A 37 3.08 -4.21 7.70
N THR A 38 3.13 -5.53 7.52
CA THR A 38 3.72 -6.15 6.33
C THR A 38 2.70 -7.02 5.62
N LEU A 39 2.59 -6.81 4.33
CA LEU A 39 1.78 -7.63 3.42
C LEU A 39 2.71 -8.54 2.61
N ALA A 40 2.20 -9.71 2.25
CA ALA A 40 2.85 -10.65 1.35
C ALA A 40 2.15 -10.67 0.00
N ALA A 41 2.93 -10.66 -1.07
CA ALA A 41 2.46 -10.78 -2.43
C ALA A 41 2.47 -12.25 -2.89
N LYS A 42 1.77 -12.54 -4.00
CA LYS A 42 1.65 -13.87 -4.60
C LYS A 42 3.00 -14.51 -4.96
N ASP A 43 3.96 -13.69 -5.37
CA ASP A 43 5.34 -14.14 -5.69
C ASP A 43 6.21 -14.39 -4.43
N GLY A 44 5.67 -14.12 -3.25
CA GLY A 44 6.37 -14.22 -1.97
C GLY A 44 7.19 -12.97 -1.62
N SER A 45 7.05 -11.89 -2.37
CA SER A 45 7.58 -10.58 -2.00
C SER A 45 6.86 -10.04 -0.77
N LEU A 46 7.56 -9.26 0.04
CA LEU A 46 6.99 -8.53 1.17
C LEU A 46 6.91 -7.05 0.83
N LEU A 47 5.86 -6.40 1.33
CA LEU A 47 5.69 -4.97 1.16
C LEU A 47 5.11 -4.32 2.42
N SER A 48 5.55 -3.09 2.67
CA SER A 48 4.99 -2.19 3.68
C SER A 48 4.73 -0.82 3.07
N ILE A 49 3.72 -0.13 3.55
CA ILE A 49 3.32 1.19 3.04
C ILE A 49 3.56 2.23 4.12
N LEU A 50 4.30 3.27 3.76
CA LEU A 50 4.46 4.48 4.55
C LEU A 50 3.56 5.57 3.98
N ARG A 51 2.71 6.16 4.81
CA ARG A 51 2.01 7.40 4.47
C ARG A 51 2.93 8.58 4.78
N ILE A 52 3.07 9.48 3.84
CA ILE A 52 3.82 10.73 4.02
C ILE A 52 2.84 11.83 4.37
N ASP A 53 2.97 12.37 5.57
CA ASP A 53 2.08 13.42 6.09
C ASP A 53 2.63 14.83 5.82
N GLY A 54 3.81 14.93 5.24
CA GLY A 54 4.42 16.19 4.84
C GLY A 54 5.80 16.42 5.46
N TYR A 55 6.24 17.65 5.38
CA TYR A 55 7.53 18.09 5.91
C TYR A 55 7.33 19.02 7.13
N LYS A 56 8.14 18.84 8.17
CA LYS A 56 7.98 19.55 9.45
C LYS A 56 8.28 21.05 9.38
N SER A 57 8.97 21.52 8.34
CA SER A 57 9.34 22.91 8.16
C SER A 57 8.84 23.44 6.83
N LEU A 58 8.57 24.75 6.74
CA LEU A 58 8.25 25.39 5.47
C LEU A 58 9.47 25.40 4.55
N ILE A 59 9.31 24.84 3.36
CA ILE A 59 10.35 24.83 2.32
C ILE A 59 10.16 26.10 1.48
N ASN A 60 10.88 27.17 1.84
CA ASN A 60 10.79 28.46 1.15
C ASN A 60 12.09 28.86 0.42
N VAL A 61 13.12 28.04 0.49
CA VAL A 61 14.43 28.30 -0.11
C VAL A 61 14.95 27.05 -0.85
N PRO A 62 15.49 27.18 -2.08
CA PRO A 62 16.01 26.06 -2.86
C PRO A 62 17.02 25.17 -2.12
N SER A 63 17.86 25.76 -1.25
CA SER A 63 18.84 24.99 -0.46
C SER A 63 18.23 23.97 0.50
N TYR A 64 16.95 24.07 0.83
CA TYR A 64 16.26 23.05 1.63
C TYR A 64 16.00 21.77 0.84
N TYR A 65 15.76 21.86 -0.46
CA TYR A 65 15.61 20.67 -1.31
C TYR A 65 16.88 19.82 -1.33
N GLU A 66 18.05 20.46 -1.40
CA GLU A 66 19.34 19.77 -1.35
C GLU A 66 19.58 19.09 0.01
N LYS A 67 19.19 19.76 1.12
CA LYS A 67 19.27 19.21 2.47
C LYS A 67 18.39 17.96 2.68
N ILE A 68 17.33 17.82 1.89
CA ILE A 68 16.45 16.65 1.92
C ILE A 68 16.92 15.60 0.91
N SER A 69 17.16 15.99 -0.34
CA SER A 69 17.42 15.07 -1.44
C SER A 69 18.75 14.34 -1.31
N THR A 70 19.80 15.04 -0.85
CA THR A 70 21.14 14.44 -0.71
C THR A 70 21.18 13.32 0.34
N PRO A 71 20.70 13.53 1.59
CA PRO A 71 20.62 12.45 2.57
C PRO A 71 19.71 11.30 2.14
N LEU A 72 18.56 11.61 1.48
CA LEU A 72 17.66 10.58 0.99
C LEU A 72 18.34 9.71 -0.07
N SER A 73 18.99 10.32 -1.06
CA SER A 73 19.73 9.60 -2.09
C SER A 73 20.80 8.69 -1.49
N SER A 74 21.64 9.25 -0.61
CA SER A 74 22.71 8.50 0.05
C SER A 74 22.17 7.38 0.96
N GLY A 75 21.02 7.60 1.60
CA GLY A 75 20.39 6.61 2.46
C GLY A 75 19.67 5.48 1.69
N PHE A 76 19.23 5.73 0.47
CA PHE A 76 18.61 4.70 -0.38
C PHE A 76 19.66 3.81 -1.08
N ASP A 77 20.82 4.32 -1.40
CA ASP A 77 21.89 3.62 -2.14
C ASP A 77 22.23 2.22 -1.58
N PRO A 78 22.41 2.02 -0.26
CA PRO A 78 22.76 0.71 0.30
C PRO A 78 21.72 -0.38 0.01
N PHE A 79 20.46 0.00 -0.18
CA PHE A 79 19.37 -0.91 -0.45
C PHE A 79 19.12 -1.08 -1.95
N LEU A 80 19.10 0.04 -2.70
CA LEU A 80 18.75 0.01 -4.12
C LEU A 80 19.90 -0.43 -5.04
N SER A 81 21.15 -0.37 -4.58
CA SER A 81 22.30 -0.90 -5.30
C SER A 81 22.32 -2.44 -5.37
N LYS A 82 21.54 -3.11 -4.52
CA LYS A 82 21.44 -4.57 -4.47
C LYS A 82 20.10 -5.04 -5.04
N PRO A 83 20.05 -6.21 -5.71
CA PRO A 83 18.80 -6.75 -6.20
C PRO A 83 17.86 -7.12 -5.04
N GLY A 84 16.57 -6.90 -5.24
CA GLY A 84 15.53 -7.38 -4.33
C GLY A 84 14.83 -6.31 -3.53
N HIS A 85 15.37 -5.10 -3.40
CA HIS A 85 14.66 -3.97 -2.80
C HIS A 85 14.12 -3.02 -3.87
N MET A 86 12.92 -2.48 -3.63
CA MET A 86 12.32 -1.47 -4.51
C MET A 86 11.53 -0.47 -3.67
N ILE A 87 11.58 0.78 -4.08
CA ILE A 87 10.79 1.87 -3.53
C ILE A 87 9.85 2.35 -4.64
N GLN A 88 8.55 2.38 -4.34
CA GLN A 88 7.54 2.91 -5.23
C GLN A 88 6.85 4.08 -4.54
N VAL A 89 6.78 5.23 -5.20
CA VAL A 89 6.07 6.40 -4.70
C VAL A 89 4.75 6.53 -5.45
N VAL A 90 3.67 6.67 -4.69
CA VAL A 90 2.33 6.89 -5.21
C VAL A 90 1.85 8.24 -4.68
N PHE A 91 1.62 9.17 -5.59
CA PHE A 91 1.06 10.47 -5.28
C PHE A 91 -0.29 10.61 -5.97
N SER A 92 -1.30 11.01 -5.21
CA SER A 92 -2.66 11.22 -5.74
C SER A 92 -3.23 12.53 -5.27
N VAL A 93 -4.01 13.16 -6.15
CA VAL A 93 -4.76 14.39 -5.86
C VAL A 93 -6.23 14.12 -6.19
N ASP A 94 -7.11 14.35 -5.22
CA ASP A 94 -8.56 14.17 -5.40
C ASP A 94 -9.31 15.44 -4.97
N PRO A 95 -9.59 16.35 -5.91
CA PRO A 95 -10.31 17.59 -5.62
C PRO A 95 -11.72 17.34 -5.05
N ASN A 96 -12.36 16.22 -5.43
CA ASN A 96 -13.73 15.91 -5.00
C ASN A 96 -13.82 15.53 -3.51
N LYS A 97 -12.71 15.12 -2.92
CA LYS A 97 -12.67 14.80 -1.48
C LYS A 97 -12.41 16.02 -0.59
N SER A 98 -11.98 17.14 -1.16
CA SER A 98 -11.54 18.32 -0.40
C SER A 98 -12.63 18.85 0.53
N GLU A 99 -13.86 19.00 0.04
CA GLU A 99 -14.97 19.49 0.87
C GLU A 99 -15.25 18.59 2.07
N ARG A 100 -15.30 17.28 1.84
CA ARG A 100 -15.54 16.30 2.91
C ARG A 100 -14.43 16.34 3.96
N ILE A 101 -13.18 16.38 3.54
CA ILE A 101 -12.02 16.40 4.45
C ILE A 101 -11.97 17.70 5.27
N VAL A 102 -12.24 18.85 4.64
CA VAL A 102 -12.31 20.14 5.34
C VAL A 102 -13.46 20.12 6.36
N ARG A 103 -14.62 19.58 5.99
CA ARG A 103 -15.76 19.44 6.91
C ARG A 103 -15.43 18.53 8.10
N GLU A 104 -14.77 17.39 7.85
CA GLU A 104 -14.31 16.48 8.90
C GLU A 104 -13.31 17.16 9.85
N ALA A 105 -12.35 17.93 9.31
CA ALA A 105 -11.39 18.70 10.12
C ALA A 105 -12.06 19.79 10.97
N LEU A 106 -13.15 20.39 10.50
CA LEU A 106 -13.92 21.40 11.23
C LEU A 106 -15.01 20.79 12.14
N ASN A 107 -15.18 19.49 12.16
CA ASN A 107 -16.19 18.81 12.97
C ASN A 107 -16.15 19.19 14.46
N PRO A 108 -14.99 19.34 15.13
CA PRO A 108 -14.96 19.82 16.52
C PRO A 108 -15.62 21.19 16.72
N SER A 109 -15.50 22.09 15.73
CA SER A 109 -16.14 23.40 15.75
C SER A 109 -17.65 23.29 15.62
N TYR A 110 -18.15 22.43 14.71
CA TYR A 110 -19.59 22.16 14.58
C TYR A 110 -20.19 21.60 15.88
N VAL A 111 -19.50 20.65 16.52
CA VAL A 111 -19.93 20.07 17.80
C VAL A 111 -19.98 21.14 18.90
N THR A 112 -18.98 22.03 18.93
CA THR A 112 -18.91 23.10 19.94
C THR A 112 -20.03 24.13 19.75
N ILE A 113 -20.29 24.59 18.53
CA ILE A 113 -21.37 25.50 18.20
C ILE A 113 -22.73 24.91 18.64
N LYS A 114 -22.97 23.65 18.31
CA LYS A 114 -24.20 22.95 18.68
C LYS A 114 -24.38 22.84 20.21
N LYS A 115 -23.28 22.56 20.94
CA LYS A 115 -23.31 22.50 22.41
C LYS A 115 -23.61 23.84 23.07
N LEU A 116 -23.14 24.93 22.47
CA LEU A 116 -23.32 26.29 22.98
C LEU A 116 -24.64 26.94 22.50
N GLY A 117 -25.40 26.25 21.63
CA GLY A 117 -26.63 26.80 21.07
C GLY A 117 -26.44 28.02 20.17
N LEU A 118 -25.26 28.10 19.49
CA LEU A 118 -24.93 29.23 18.62
C LEU A 118 -25.40 28.94 17.19
N GLU A 119 -26.02 29.92 16.53
CA GLU A 119 -26.45 29.85 15.13
C GLU A 119 -25.32 30.25 14.18
N LEU A 120 -24.20 29.49 14.20
CA LEU A 120 -22.99 29.81 13.38
C LEU A 120 -22.68 28.71 12.35
N GLU A 121 -23.62 27.77 12.11
CA GLU A 121 -23.42 26.67 11.18
C GLU A 121 -23.20 27.16 9.74
N GLU A 122 -23.95 28.17 9.30
CA GLU A 122 -23.83 28.75 7.97
C GLU A 122 -22.43 29.35 7.72
N ILE A 123 -21.83 29.98 8.73
CA ILE A 123 -20.47 30.53 8.63
C ILE A 123 -19.43 29.41 8.49
N LEU A 124 -19.61 28.30 9.19
CA LEU A 124 -18.73 27.13 9.03
C LEU A 124 -18.91 26.48 7.66
N ASP A 125 -20.13 26.39 7.15
CA ASP A 125 -20.39 25.85 5.81
C ASP A 125 -19.79 26.72 4.71
N GLU A 126 -19.88 28.05 4.84
CA GLU A 126 -19.21 28.97 3.93
C GLU A 126 -17.68 28.81 4.02
N ARG A 127 -17.13 28.67 5.22
CA ARG A 127 -15.70 28.43 5.43
C ARG A 127 -15.25 27.10 4.78
N VAL A 128 -16.03 26.03 4.92
CA VAL A 128 -15.77 24.77 4.24
C VAL A 128 -15.71 24.96 2.74
N LYS A 129 -16.70 25.61 2.13
CA LYS A 129 -16.75 25.89 0.70
C LYS A 129 -15.56 26.72 0.23
N ASN A 130 -15.20 27.75 0.97
CA ASN A 130 -14.08 28.63 0.61
C ASN A 130 -12.73 27.91 0.68
N ILE A 131 -12.48 27.11 1.72
CA ILE A 131 -11.25 26.36 1.86
C ILE A 131 -11.16 25.26 0.80
N SER A 132 -12.25 24.49 0.58
CA SER A 132 -12.26 23.39 -0.37
C SER A 132 -12.06 23.82 -1.84
N ARG A 133 -12.35 25.07 -2.17
CA ARG A 133 -12.06 25.64 -3.49
C ARG A 133 -10.57 25.94 -3.72
N LEU A 134 -9.82 26.13 -2.65
CA LEU A 134 -8.40 26.52 -2.68
C LEU A 134 -7.46 25.37 -2.30
N ALA A 135 -7.98 24.33 -1.66
CA ALA A 135 -7.22 23.18 -1.17
C ALA A 135 -7.59 21.91 -1.93
N ASN A 136 -6.60 21.17 -2.39
CA ASN A 136 -6.78 19.84 -2.92
C ASN A 136 -6.47 18.81 -1.84
N TYR A 137 -7.20 17.69 -1.85
CA TYR A 137 -6.84 16.54 -1.02
C TYR A 137 -5.72 15.77 -1.70
N GLU A 138 -4.55 15.83 -1.09
CA GLU A 138 -3.34 15.18 -1.59
C GLU A 138 -2.95 14.04 -0.68
N GLN A 139 -2.50 12.93 -1.27
CA GLN A 139 -1.96 11.78 -0.57
C GLN A 139 -0.65 11.35 -1.20
N CYS A 140 0.33 11.08 -0.36
CA CYS A 140 1.59 10.52 -0.78
C CYS A 140 1.88 9.25 0.02
N PHE A 141 2.09 8.15 -0.70
CA PHE A 141 2.47 6.87 -0.12
C PHE A 141 3.79 6.41 -0.69
N VAL A 142 4.63 5.86 0.17
CA VAL A 142 5.87 5.20 -0.22
C VAL A 142 5.71 3.71 0.08
N ILE A 143 5.74 2.90 -0.96
CA ILE A 143 5.61 1.44 -0.88
C ILE A 143 7.01 0.86 -0.96
N LEU A 144 7.40 0.14 0.08
CA LEU A 144 8.69 -0.50 0.22
C LEU A 144 8.53 -1.99 -0.06
N TRP A 145 9.22 -2.48 -1.08
CA TRP A 145 9.18 -3.87 -1.49
C TRP A 145 10.49 -4.58 -1.19
N THR A 146 10.38 -5.82 -0.73
CA THR A 146 11.51 -6.74 -0.63
C THR A 146 11.13 -8.04 -1.33
N ARG A 147 11.82 -8.34 -2.41
CA ARG A 147 11.59 -9.53 -3.23
C ARG A 147 12.41 -10.72 -2.74
N PRO A 148 11.99 -11.96 -3.03
CA PRO A 148 12.77 -13.16 -2.71
C PRO A 148 14.19 -13.16 -3.27
N SER A 149 14.46 -12.37 -4.32
CA SER A 149 15.80 -12.18 -4.89
C SER A 149 16.78 -11.46 -3.95
N ALA A 150 16.32 -10.84 -2.87
CA ALA A 150 17.17 -10.29 -1.82
C ALA A 150 17.82 -11.39 -0.97
N LEU A 151 17.23 -12.60 -0.93
CA LEU A 151 17.79 -13.73 -0.19
C LEU A 151 19.01 -14.34 -0.91
N VAL A 152 19.96 -14.82 -0.13
CA VAL A 152 21.02 -15.67 -0.65
C VAL A 152 20.43 -16.96 -1.19
N LYS A 153 21.02 -17.55 -2.22
CA LYS A 153 20.50 -18.77 -2.88
C LYS A 153 20.22 -19.94 -1.92
N SER A 154 21.04 -20.12 -0.88
CA SER A 154 20.82 -21.12 0.18
C SER A 154 19.49 -20.91 0.90
N ASP A 155 19.26 -19.67 1.34
CA ASP A 155 18.09 -19.27 2.13
C ASP A 155 16.81 -19.31 1.30
N ALA A 156 16.89 -18.88 0.03
CA ALA A 156 15.79 -19.00 -0.92
C ALA A 156 15.36 -20.46 -1.12
N LYS A 157 16.33 -21.40 -1.23
CA LYS A 157 16.06 -22.83 -1.34
C LYS A 157 15.46 -23.41 -0.06
N GLN A 158 15.97 -23.01 1.10
CA GLN A 158 15.44 -23.42 2.40
C GLN A 158 13.99 -22.97 2.59
N GLU A 159 13.70 -21.71 2.26
CA GLU A 159 12.34 -21.15 2.37
C GLU A 159 11.36 -21.84 1.40
N ALA A 160 11.76 -22.12 0.18
CA ALA A 160 10.95 -22.88 -0.77
C ALA A 160 10.63 -24.29 -0.24
N ALA A 161 11.61 -24.98 0.35
CA ALA A 161 11.42 -26.29 0.96
C ALA A 161 10.47 -26.23 2.17
N ARG A 162 10.60 -25.19 3.01
CA ARG A 162 9.71 -24.94 4.15
C ARG A 162 8.26 -24.72 3.69
N LYS A 163 8.05 -23.85 2.71
CA LYS A 163 6.71 -23.59 2.15
C LYS A 163 6.08 -24.83 1.56
N ASN A 164 6.84 -25.63 0.80
CA ASN A 164 6.35 -26.87 0.24
C ASN A 164 5.92 -27.87 1.32
N LYS A 165 6.70 -27.98 2.41
CA LYS A 165 6.36 -28.85 3.54
C LYS A 165 5.06 -28.40 4.21
N VAL A 166 4.92 -27.11 4.53
CA VAL A 166 3.71 -26.54 5.16
C VAL A 166 2.47 -26.75 4.26
N ARG A 167 2.59 -26.52 2.95
CA ARG A 167 1.50 -26.74 2.00
C ARG A 167 1.06 -28.21 1.93
N MET A 168 2.01 -29.13 2.00
CA MET A 168 1.69 -30.56 2.03
C MET A 168 0.99 -30.98 3.32
N GLU A 169 1.41 -30.45 4.46
CA GLU A 169 0.85 -30.78 5.78
C GLU A 169 -0.53 -30.14 6.00
N GLN A 170 -0.77 -28.94 5.49
CA GLN A 170 -1.97 -28.14 5.79
C GLN A 170 -2.97 -28.04 4.64
N ARG A 171 -2.89 -28.90 3.64
CA ARG A 171 -3.65 -28.87 2.38
C ARG A 171 -3.38 -27.59 1.56
N ALA A 172 -2.86 -27.76 0.37
CA ALA A 172 -2.63 -26.65 -0.54
C ALA A 172 -3.91 -25.85 -0.79
N PRO A 173 -3.85 -24.50 -0.77
CA PRO A 173 -4.98 -23.67 -1.14
C PRO A 173 -5.43 -23.97 -2.57
N THR A 174 -6.71 -23.84 -2.84
CA THR A 174 -7.24 -24.00 -4.20
C THR A 174 -6.72 -22.86 -5.08
N LYS A 175 -6.73 -23.03 -6.40
CA LYS A 175 -6.29 -22.01 -7.38
C LYS A 175 -6.92 -20.62 -7.15
N TYR A 176 -8.12 -20.59 -6.56
CA TYR A 176 -8.89 -19.37 -6.33
C TYR A 176 -8.97 -18.96 -4.86
N ALA A 177 -8.32 -19.69 -3.96
CA ALA A 177 -8.27 -19.35 -2.55
C ALA A 177 -7.01 -18.57 -2.23
N GLN A 178 -7.14 -17.61 -1.31
CA GLN A 178 -6.02 -16.88 -0.74
C GLN A 178 -5.03 -17.85 -0.09
N ASP A 179 -3.72 -17.68 -0.37
CA ASP A 179 -2.66 -18.46 0.25
C ASP A 179 -2.17 -17.79 1.55
N PRO A 180 -2.61 -18.24 2.73
CA PRO A 180 -2.14 -17.68 4.00
C PRO A 180 -0.65 -17.94 4.26
N PHE A 181 0.00 -18.82 3.48
CA PHE A 181 1.41 -19.17 3.59
C PHE A 181 2.29 -18.48 2.55
N ALA A 182 1.77 -17.52 1.80
CA ALA A 182 2.55 -16.74 0.83
C ALA A 182 3.70 -15.98 1.50
N GLY A 183 3.57 -15.62 2.79
CA GLY A 183 4.59 -14.94 3.57
C GLY A 183 5.94 -15.68 3.61
N ASN A 184 7.01 -14.91 3.82
CA ASN A 184 8.38 -15.40 3.79
C ASN A 184 9.09 -15.00 5.09
N SER A 185 9.31 -15.95 5.99
CA SER A 185 9.86 -15.67 7.32
C SER A 185 11.34 -15.26 7.29
N LEU A 186 12.14 -15.79 6.37
CA LEU A 186 13.55 -15.41 6.23
C LEU A 186 13.69 -14.02 5.62
N LEU A 187 12.82 -13.66 4.69
CA LEU A 187 12.79 -12.35 4.06
C LEU A 187 12.28 -11.27 5.03
N HIS A 188 11.44 -11.65 6.00
CA HIS A 188 10.79 -10.74 6.92
C HIS A 188 11.78 -9.87 7.72
N ASN A 189 12.84 -10.47 8.24
CA ASN A 189 13.85 -9.72 9.01
C ASN A 189 14.56 -8.67 8.12
N GLN A 190 14.89 -9.03 6.88
CA GLN A 190 15.52 -8.09 5.93
C GLN A 190 14.53 -6.98 5.55
N HIS A 191 13.27 -7.33 5.32
CA HIS A 191 12.21 -6.37 5.02
C HIS A 191 11.99 -5.40 6.17
N SER A 192 11.84 -5.89 7.41
CA SER A 192 11.64 -5.05 8.59
C SER A 192 12.82 -4.10 8.82
N SER A 193 14.04 -4.58 8.64
CA SER A 193 15.24 -3.75 8.71
C SER A 193 15.23 -2.65 7.64
N PHE A 194 14.88 -2.99 6.40
CA PHE A 194 14.76 -2.03 5.31
C PHE A 194 13.71 -0.96 5.61
N VAL A 195 12.49 -1.36 6.01
CA VAL A 195 11.39 -0.45 6.34
C VAL A 195 11.76 0.48 7.49
N ASN A 196 12.38 -0.03 8.56
CA ASN A 196 12.78 0.79 9.70
C ASN A 196 13.85 1.81 9.30
N ASN A 197 14.88 1.40 8.57
CA ASN A 197 15.92 2.31 8.10
C ASN A 197 15.36 3.43 7.21
N ILE A 198 14.46 3.12 6.30
CA ILE A 198 13.83 4.14 5.44
C ILE A 198 12.94 5.08 6.25
N ASN A 199 12.18 4.56 7.22
CA ASN A 199 11.34 5.38 8.07
C ASN A 199 12.18 6.33 8.97
N GLU A 200 13.29 5.83 9.54
CA GLU A 200 14.24 6.65 10.30
C GLU A 200 14.93 7.71 9.42
N LEU A 201 15.26 7.34 8.18
CA LEU A 201 15.83 8.27 7.21
C LEU A 201 14.85 9.43 6.92
N PHE A 202 13.58 9.14 6.67
CA PHE A 202 12.56 10.18 6.51
C PHE A 202 12.46 11.07 7.73
N TYR A 203 12.44 10.47 8.92
CA TYR A 203 12.40 11.24 10.16
C TYR A 203 13.63 12.15 10.33
N SER A 204 14.82 11.66 10.00
CA SER A 204 16.08 12.40 10.12
C SER A 204 16.14 13.63 9.23
N VAL A 205 15.53 13.57 8.05
CA VAL A 205 15.43 14.73 7.12
C VAL A 205 14.22 15.61 7.38
N GLY A 206 13.41 15.31 8.40
CA GLY A 206 12.26 16.12 8.78
C GLY A 206 10.96 15.78 8.03
N VAL A 207 10.93 14.70 7.28
CA VAL A 207 9.71 14.19 6.63
C VAL A 207 8.88 13.42 7.67
N ALA A 208 7.62 13.80 7.84
CA ALA A 208 6.68 13.10 8.69
C ALA A 208 6.13 11.89 7.92
N SER A 209 6.37 10.70 8.43
CA SER A 209 5.90 9.44 7.85
C SER A 209 5.31 8.52 8.92
N GLU A 210 4.28 7.76 8.54
CA GLU A 210 3.62 6.78 9.38
C GLU A 210 3.54 5.43 8.66
N LYS A 211 3.93 4.35 9.33
CA LYS A 211 3.73 2.99 8.81
C LYS A 211 2.26 2.63 8.90
N LEU A 212 1.65 2.29 7.77
CA LEU A 212 0.26 1.84 7.75
C LEU A 212 0.15 0.41 8.25
N LYS A 213 -0.86 0.15 9.08
CA LYS A 213 -1.25 -1.22 9.43
C LYS A 213 -1.72 -1.96 8.18
N ALA A 214 -1.50 -3.26 8.12
CA ALA A 214 -1.85 -4.10 6.97
C ALA A 214 -3.31 -3.89 6.50
N HIS A 215 -4.25 -3.73 7.43
CA HIS A 215 -5.64 -3.45 7.11
C HIS A 215 -5.83 -2.10 6.38
N ASP A 216 -5.17 -1.05 6.85
CA ASP A 216 -5.27 0.28 6.23
C ASP A 216 -4.50 0.32 4.90
N ALA A 217 -3.36 -0.38 4.82
CA ALA A 217 -2.60 -0.56 3.60
C ALA A 217 -3.44 -1.22 2.48
N VAL A 218 -4.18 -2.29 2.79
CA VAL A 218 -5.12 -2.93 1.83
C VAL A 218 -6.23 -1.98 1.41
N ARG A 219 -6.74 -1.15 2.33
CA ARG A 219 -7.75 -0.12 2.01
C ARG A 219 -7.21 0.91 1.02
N VAL A 220 -5.98 1.39 1.23
CA VAL A 220 -5.33 2.34 0.31
C VAL A 220 -5.17 1.73 -1.08
N VAL A 221 -4.68 0.50 -1.17
CA VAL A 221 -4.54 -0.19 -2.47
C VAL A 221 -5.88 -0.33 -3.18
N ARG A 222 -6.96 -0.70 -2.47
CA ARG A 222 -8.30 -0.82 -3.05
C ARG A 222 -8.89 0.52 -3.53
N GLN A 223 -8.49 1.63 -2.94
CA GLN A 223 -8.97 2.95 -3.33
C GLN A 223 -8.20 3.53 -4.52
N SER A 224 -7.04 2.96 -4.85
CA SER A 224 -6.20 3.39 -5.98
C SER A 224 -6.46 2.62 -7.28
N ILE A 225 -7.31 1.59 -7.24
CA ILE A 225 -7.80 0.81 -8.38
C ILE A 225 -9.19 1.31 -8.78
#